data_9fa20accdd502a1fe3d91bb94a9df0d4
#
_entry.id   9fa20accdd502a1fe3d91bb94a9df0d4
#
_cell.length_a   1.000
_cell.length_b   1.000
_cell.length_c   1.000
_cell.angle_alpha   90.00
_cell.angle_beta   90.00
_cell.angle_gamma   90.00
#
_symmetry.space_group_name_H-M   'P 1'
#
loop_
_entity.id
_entity.type
_entity.pdbx_description
1 polymer ?
#
loop_
_entity_poly.entity_id
_entity_poly.type
_entity_poly.pdbx_seq_one_letter_code
_entity_poly.pdbx_strand_id
1 'polypeptide(L)'
;MSALLLALLLPGAPALAAAGDATARVDAADYDAFWLWAGVKPQPALARAKTLYLLDGEVQATPTVRLAAQRAAVPRVRHADVWMVYRVQTLRWTPTIHAQVLARLQRWRAAGNRVVGIQIDFDARTRHLEEYAGFLRDLRGRLPGDCRLGITGLLDWSANGDPKGLEALAGTVDEMVLQIYQGRRVIPGYAAYLARLERLSVPFRIGLLQGGEWTPPPALARHPHFRGYVVFLLNPRPGRSRSDATGGDPDDADDPRGARGRPP
;
A
#
# COMPACT_ATOMS: atom_id res chain seq x y z
N MET A 1 22.88 31.53 73.10
CA MET A 1 22.31 30.33 72.50
C MET A 1 21.66 30.78 71.19
N SER A 2 22.42 30.61 70.05
CA SER A 2 21.97 31.02 68.71
C SER A 2 21.57 29.81 67.96
N ALA A 3 20.30 29.73 67.55
CA ALA A 3 19.78 28.66 66.71
C ALA A 3 19.98 29.08 65.25
N LEU A 4 20.76 28.26 64.54
CA LEU A 4 21.00 28.34 63.08
C LEU A 4 19.86 27.62 62.37
N LEU A 5 19.04 28.32 61.59
CA LEU A 5 18.05 27.73 60.66
C LEU A 5 18.77 27.37 59.35
N LEU A 6 18.84 26.07 59.07
CA LEU A 6 19.36 25.52 57.82
C LEU A 6 18.19 25.40 56.80
N ALA A 7 18.17 26.27 55.79
CA ALA A 7 17.21 26.18 54.71
C ALA A 7 17.63 25.12 53.69
N LEU A 8 16.89 23.99 53.59
CA LEU A 8 17.04 22.98 52.53
C LEU A 8 16.48 23.53 51.22
N LEU A 9 17.33 23.80 50.26
CA LEU A 9 16.96 23.99 48.84
C LEU A 9 16.71 22.64 48.20
N LEU A 10 15.45 22.32 47.86
CA LEU A 10 15.07 21.19 47.02
C LEU A 10 15.41 21.52 45.57
N PRO A 11 16.13 20.65 44.83
CA PRO A 11 16.33 20.84 43.39
C PRO A 11 15.01 20.63 42.65
N GLY A 12 14.63 21.64 41.87
CA GLY A 12 13.48 21.57 40.97
C GLY A 12 13.62 20.40 39.99
N ALA A 13 12.62 19.53 39.93
CA ALA A 13 12.52 18.49 38.92
C ALA A 13 12.47 19.14 37.53
N PRO A 14 13.22 18.61 36.52
CA PRO A 14 13.07 19.10 35.17
C PRO A 14 11.66 18.77 34.69
N ALA A 15 10.93 19.78 34.24
CA ALA A 15 9.68 19.61 33.55
C ALA A 15 9.95 18.76 32.28
N LEU A 16 9.42 17.53 32.23
CA LEU A 16 9.33 16.79 31.00
C LEU A 16 8.51 17.65 30.05
N ALA A 17 9.18 18.28 29.08
CA ALA A 17 8.53 18.87 27.95
C ALA A 17 7.79 17.72 27.23
N ALA A 18 6.46 17.79 27.20
CA ALA A 18 5.63 16.96 26.36
C ALA A 18 6.15 17.18 24.95
N ALA A 19 6.83 16.14 24.41
CA ALA A 19 7.14 16.06 22.99
C ALA A 19 5.80 16.09 22.27
N GLY A 20 5.44 17.24 21.72
CA GLY A 20 4.29 17.37 20.86
C GLY A 20 4.44 16.33 19.76
N ASP A 21 3.36 15.57 19.50
CA ASP A 21 3.24 14.59 18.41
C ASP A 21 3.51 15.30 17.07
N ALA A 22 4.78 15.47 16.72
CA ALA A 22 5.18 15.95 15.42
C ALA A 22 4.92 14.80 14.44
N THR A 23 3.83 14.89 13.69
CA THR A 23 3.51 13.96 12.61
C THR A 23 4.71 13.90 11.67
N ALA A 24 5.40 12.76 11.64
CA ALA A 24 6.58 12.59 10.79
C ALA A 24 6.15 12.45 9.32
N ARG A 25 6.93 13.07 8.42
CA ARG A 25 6.74 12.84 6.98
C ARG A 25 7.44 11.57 6.54
N VAL A 26 6.77 10.80 5.68
CA VAL A 26 7.32 9.57 5.13
C VAL A 26 8.48 9.90 4.19
N ASP A 27 9.71 9.65 4.65
CA ASP A 27 10.90 9.69 3.79
C ASP A 27 11.17 8.28 3.25
N ALA A 28 11.23 8.14 1.92
CA ALA A 28 11.58 6.85 1.29
C ALA A 28 12.95 6.34 1.75
N ALA A 29 13.81 7.21 2.27
CA ALA A 29 15.10 6.84 2.83
C ALA A 29 15.01 5.93 4.06
N ASP A 30 13.93 5.89 4.77
CA ASP A 30 13.75 5.11 6.02
C ASP A 30 13.15 3.71 5.79
N TYR A 31 12.84 3.38 4.53
CA TYR A 31 12.11 2.15 4.17
C TYR A 31 12.85 1.32 3.14
N ASP A 32 12.49 0.03 3.02
CA ASP A 32 13.09 -0.94 2.11
C ASP A 32 12.08 -1.71 1.24
N ALA A 33 10.80 -1.36 1.33
CA ALA A 33 9.76 -1.90 0.46
C ALA A 33 8.98 -0.77 -0.23
N PHE A 34 8.85 -0.87 -1.55
CA PHE A 34 8.28 0.22 -2.36
C PHE A 34 7.26 -0.29 -3.37
N TRP A 35 6.24 0.51 -3.58
CA TRP A 35 5.22 0.30 -4.59
C TRP A 35 5.33 1.37 -5.69
N LEU A 36 5.39 0.94 -6.97
CA LEU A 36 5.64 1.82 -8.11
C LEU A 36 4.59 1.63 -9.21
N TRP A 37 3.94 2.75 -9.57
CA TRP A 37 3.21 2.86 -10.83
C TRP A 37 4.16 2.83 -12.03
N ALA A 38 3.61 2.47 -13.20
CA ALA A 38 4.30 2.70 -14.45
C ALA A 38 4.55 4.22 -14.64
N GLY A 39 5.76 4.58 -15.08
CA GLY A 39 6.13 5.99 -15.26
C GLY A 39 6.72 6.69 -14.04
N VAL A 40 6.74 6.06 -12.87
CA VAL A 40 7.53 6.58 -11.73
C VAL A 40 9.01 6.50 -12.09
N LYS A 41 9.70 7.65 -12.00
CA LYS A 41 11.15 7.76 -12.29
C LYS A 41 11.96 7.03 -11.21
N PRO A 42 13.11 6.44 -11.56
CA PRO A 42 14.01 5.86 -10.59
C PRO A 42 14.40 6.87 -9.50
N GLN A 43 14.43 6.41 -8.25
CA GLN A 43 14.81 7.19 -7.08
C GLN A 43 15.93 6.48 -6.32
N PRO A 44 16.82 7.21 -5.59
CA PRO A 44 17.94 6.61 -4.86
C PRO A 44 17.51 5.51 -3.86
N ALA A 45 16.35 5.64 -3.25
CA ALA A 45 15.81 4.66 -2.31
C ALA A 45 15.67 3.24 -2.93
N LEU A 46 15.43 3.14 -4.25
CA LEU A 46 15.28 1.85 -4.94
C LEU A 46 16.55 1.01 -4.91
N ALA A 47 17.75 1.62 -4.79
CA ALA A 47 19.00 0.88 -4.77
C ALA A 47 19.14 -0.06 -3.55
N ARG A 48 18.42 0.22 -2.47
CA ARG A 48 18.43 -0.58 -1.23
C ARG A 48 17.12 -1.31 -0.97
N ALA A 49 16.20 -1.30 -1.93
CA ALA A 49 14.94 -2.00 -1.81
C ALA A 49 15.17 -3.50 -1.56
N LYS A 50 14.49 -4.05 -0.56
CA LYS A 50 14.37 -5.49 -0.35
C LYS A 50 13.15 -6.08 -1.03
N THR A 51 12.09 -5.25 -1.20
CA THR A 51 10.85 -5.66 -1.84
C THR A 51 10.32 -4.57 -2.77
N LEU A 52 9.94 -4.93 -3.97
CA LEU A 52 9.34 -4.03 -4.96
C LEU A 52 8.00 -4.57 -5.44
N TYR A 53 6.97 -3.76 -5.33
CA TYR A 53 5.64 -3.98 -5.91
C TYR A 53 5.55 -3.17 -7.19
N LEU A 54 5.58 -3.85 -8.34
CA LEU A 54 5.70 -3.20 -9.64
C LEU A 54 4.42 -3.38 -10.46
N LEU A 55 3.71 -2.29 -10.75
CA LEU A 55 2.55 -2.36 -11.64
C LEU A 55 2.97 -2.86 -13.01
N ASP A 56 2.50 -4.05 -13.39
CA ASP A 56 2.80 -4.71 -14.66
C ASP A 56 1.67 -4.58 -15.67
N GLY A 57 0.43 -4.58 -15.20
CA GLY A 57 -0.73 -4.53 -16.07
C GLY A 57 -1.98 -4.02 -15.39
N GLU A 58 -2.98 -3.67 -16.21
CA GLU A 58 -4.32 -3.31 -15.77
C GLU A 58 -5.35 -4.16 -16.50
N VAL A 59 -6.23 -4.86 -15.76
CA VAL A 59 -7.39 -5.55 -16.33
C VAL A 59 -8.54 -4.56 -16.43
N GLN A 60 -8.80 -4.10 -17.63
CA GLN A 60 -9.83 -3.13 -17.97
C GLN A 60 -11.18 -3.80 -18.22
N ALA A 61 -12.28 -3.16 -17.82
CA ALA A 61 -13.64 -3.67 -18.00
C ALA A 61 -14.28 -3.26 -19.32
N THR A 62 -13.91 -2.10 -19.87
CA THR A 62 -14.56 -1.48 -21.04
C THR A 62 -13.53 -1.06 -22.10
N PRO A 63 -13.91 -1.04 -23.39
CA PRO A 63 -15.16 -1.54 -23.99
C PRO A 63 -15.30 -3.06 -23.92
N THR A 64 -14.18 -3.79 -23.77
CA THR A 64 -14.12 -5.24 -23.59
C THR A 64 -13.14 -5.56 -22.47
N VAL A 65 -13.37 -6.69 -21.78
CA VAL A 65 -12.45 -7.12 -20.71
C VAL A 65 -11.12 -7.54 -21.35
N ARG A 66 -10.05 -6.84 -21.00
CA ARG A 66 -8.71 -7.06 -21.55
C ARG A 66 -7.61 -6.70 -20.54
N LEU A 67 -6.45 -7.34 -20.69
CA LEU A 67 -5.24 -6.96 -19.97
C LEU A 67 -4.45 -5.93 -20.80
N ALA A 68 -4.31 -4.72 -20.27
CA ALA A 68 -3.46 -3.67 -20.81
C ALA A 68 -2.10 -3.69 -20.09
N ALA A 69 -1.02 -3.90 -20.83
CA ALA A 69 0.33 -3.83 -20.27
C ALA A 69 0.66 -2.40 -19.85
N GLN A 70 1.19 -2.22 -18.64
CA GLN A 70 1.59 -0.92 -18.11
C GLN A 70 3.12 -0.70 -18.21
N ARG A 71 3.86 -1.70 -18.70
CA ARG A 71 5.30 -1.61 -18.96
C ARG A 71 5.62 -2.13 -20.35
N ALA A 72 6.41 -1.35 -21.09
CA ALA A 72 6.87 -1.71 -22.44
C ALA A 72 7.86 -2.90 -22.41
N ALA A 73 8.68 -2.97 -21.34
CA ALA A 73 9.67 -4.02 -21.15
C ALA A 73 9.70 -4.51 -19.71
N VAL A 74 10.16 -5.75 -19.52
CA VAL A 74 10.39 -6.32 -18.20
C VAL A 74 11.68 -5.72 -17.62
N PRO A 75 11.63 -5.02 -16.48
CA PRO A 75 12.83 -4.50 -15.84
C PRO A 75 13.66 -5.67 -15.27
N ARG A 76 14.97 -5.44 -15.08
CA ARG A 76 15.85 -6.38 -14.39
C ARG A 76 16.12 -5.89 -12.97
N VAL A 77 15.52 -6.55 -12.00
CA VAL A 77 15.70 -6.29 -10.57
C VAL A 77 16.39 -7.49 -9.94
N ARG A 78 17.67 -7.33 -9.57
CA ARG A 78 18.49 -8.46 -9.08
C ARG A 78 18.66 -8.49 -7.56
N HIS A 79 18.37 -7.39 -6.88
CA HIS A 79 18.68 -7.18 -5.46
C HIS A 79 17.45 -7.22 -4.55
N ALA A 80 16.24 -7.28 -5.12
CA ALA A 80 15.00 -7.25 -4.36
C ALA A 80 14.04 -8.37 -4.79
N ASP A 81 13.16 -8.75 -3.87
CA ASP A 81 11.96 -9.53 -4.17
C ASP A 81 10.98 -8.69 -4.97
N VAL A 82 10.35 -9.29 -5.97
CA VAL A 82 9.40 -8.60 -6.83
C VAL A 82 8.01 -9.18 -6.68
N TRP A 83 7.06 -8.31 -6.40
CA TRP A 83 5.63 -8.55 -6.58
C TRP A 83 5.19 -7.91 -7.91
N MET A 84 4.60 -8.71 -8.79
CA MET A 84 3.95 -8.19 -10.00
C MET A 84 2.56 -7.72 -9.64
N VAL A 85 2.26 -6.43 -9.84
CA VAL A 85 0.96 -5.86 -9.49
C VAL A 85 0.06 -5.76 -10.72
N TYR A 86 -1.17 -6.18 -10.57
CA TYR A 86 -2.24 -6.00 -11.55
C TYR A 86 -3.35 -5.16 -10.96
N ARG A 87 -3.57 -3.98 -11.55
CA ARG A 87 -4.75 -3.19 -11.26
C ARG A 87 -5.96 -3.81 -11.95
N VAL A 88 -7.09 -3.89 -11.24
CA VAL A 88 -8.25 -4.64 -11.71
C VAL A 88 -9.51 -3.79 -11.65
N GLN A 89 -10.21 -3.66 -12.78
CA GLN A 89 -11.50 -2.96 -12.85
C GLN A 89 -12.68 -3.92 -12.79
N THR A 90 -12.44 -5.21 -13.03
CA THR A 90 -13.46 -6.26 -13.02
C THR A 90 -12.88 -7.59 -12.59
N LEU A 91 -13.63 -8.35 -11.81
CA LEU A 91 -13.28 -9.71 -11.39
C LEU A 91 -13.63 -10.78 -12.46
N ARG A 92 -14.30 -10.38 -13.53
CA ARG A 92 -14.71 -11.29 -14.63
C ARG A 92 -13.56 -11.50 -15.62
N TRP A 93 -12.55 -12.27 -15.20
CA TRP A 93 -11.42 -12.59 -16.06
C TRP A 93 -11.77 -13.75 -17.02
N THR A 94 -11.36 -13.61 -18.26
CA THR A 94 -11.44 -14.69 -19.24
C THR A 94 -10.27 -15.66 -19.11
N PRO A 95 -10.36 -16.90 -19.62
CA PRO A 95 -9.21 -17.82 -19.69
C PRO A 95 -7.98 -17.18 -20.35
N THR A 96 -8.20 -16.33 -21.36
CA THR A 96 -7.13 -15.59 -22.05
C THR A 96 -6.39 -14.66 -21.12
N ILE A 97 -7.09 -13.92 -20.23
CA ILE A 97 -6.43 -13.02 -19.26
C ILE A 97 -5.58 -13.82 -18.27
N HIS A 98 -6.10 -14.92 -17.73
CA HIS A 98 -5.33 -15.80 -16.86
C HIS A 98 -4.07 -16.31 -17.55
N ALA A 99 -4.18 -16.80 -18.80
CA ALA A 99 -3.03 -17.26 -19.58
C ALA A 99 -2.01 -16.15 -19.82
N GLN A 100 -2.46 -14.92 -20.12
CA GLN A 100 -1.58 -13.77 -20.30
C GLN A 100 -0.83 -13.40 -19.02
N VAL A 101 -1.50 -13.40 -17.85
CA VAL A 101 -0.87 -13.13 -16.55
C VAL A 101 0.20 -14.17 -16.24
N LEU A 102 -0.10 -15.47 -16.45
CA LEU A 102 0.88 -16.55 -16.25
C LEU A 102 2.07 -16.45 -17.20
N ALA A 103 1.83 -16.16 -18.48
CA ALA A 103 2.91 -15.96 -19.46
C ALA A 103 3.79 -14.75 -19.10
N ARG A 104 3.20 -13.68 -18.52
CA ARG A 104 3.97 -12.54 -18.03
C ARG A 104 4.81 -12.92 -16.82
N LEU A 105 4.26 -13.67 -15.87
CA LEU A 105 5.01 -14.18 -14.70
C LEU A 105 6.25 -14.96 -15.16
N GLN A 106 6.08 -15.88 -16.12
CA GLN A 106 7.19 -16.65 -16.68
C GLN A 106 8.25 -15.75 -17.34
N ARG A 107 7.83 -14.74 -18.12
CA ARG A 107 8.76 -13.78 -18.76
C ARG A 107 9.55 -12.98 -17.73
N TRP A 108 8.90 -12.55 -16.64
CA TRP A 108 9.58 -11.82 -15.57
C TRP A 108 10.64 -12.70 -14.88
N ARG A 109 10.31 -13.97 -14.59
CA ARG A 109 11.25 -14.94 -14.01
C ARG A 109 12.40 -15.26 -14.96
N ALA A 110 12.11 -15.46 -16.23
CA ALA A 110 13.12 -15.71 -17.29
C ALA A 110 14.09 -14.52 -17.47
N ALA A 111 13.65 -13.28 -17.20
CA ALA A 111 14.50 -12.09 -17.18
C ALA A 111 15.46 -12.05 -15.97
N GLY A 112 15.42 -13.03 -15.06
CA GLY A 112 16.27 -13.15 -13.89
C GLY A 112 15.76 -12.39 -12.66
N ASN A 113 14.48 -12.01 -12.64
CA ASN A 113 13.85 -11.40 -11.48
C ASN A 113 13.42 -12.47 -10.46
N ARG A 114 13.63 -12.21 -9.17
CA ARG A 114 13.07 -13.02 -8.08
C ARG A 114 11.62 -12.62 -7.85
N VAL A 115 10.71 -13.12 -8.70
CA VAL A 115 9.27 -12.86 -8.58
C VAL A 115 8.69 -13.80 -7.52
N VAL A 116 8.35 -13.23 -6.37
CA VAL A 116 7.82 -13.95 -5.20
C VAL A 116 6.31 -14.09 -5.24
N GLY A 117 5.61 -13.22 -5.98
CA GLY A 117 4.15 -13.28 -6.04
C GLY A 117 3.52 -12.30 -7.03
N ILE A 118 2.20 -12.43 -7.11
CA ILE A 118 1.30 -11.51 -7.81
C ILE A 118 0.44 -10.80 -6.79
N GLN A 119 0.30 -9.48 -6.93
CA GLN A 119 -0.60 -8.67 -6.13
C GLN A 119 -1.75 -8.16 -6.99
N ILE A 120 -2.98 -8.31 -6.49
CA ILE A 120 -4.19 -7.77 -7.12
C ILE A 120 -4.56 -6.44 -6.44
N ASP A 121 -4.57 -5.38 -7.22
CA ASP A 121 -5.00 -4.04 -6.80
C ASP A 121 -6.43 -3.82 -7.28
N PHE A 122 -7.39 -4.09 -6.39
CA PHE A 122 -8.82 -3.98 -6.66
C PHE A 122 -9.55 -3.30 -5.51
N ASP A 123 -10.26 -2.22 -5.81
CA ASP A 123 -11.05 -1.45 -4.85
C ASP A 123 -12.38 -2.18 -4.52
N ALA A 124 -12.28 -3.35 -3.88
CA ALA A 124 -13.46 -4.11 -3.47
C ALA A 124 -14.24 -3.35 -2.39
N ARG A 125 -15.55 -3.22 -2.61
CA ARG A 125 -16.46 -2.65 -1.58
C ARG A 125 -16.57 -3.61 -0.41
N THR A 126 -16.74 -3.08 0.80
CA THR A 126 -16.84 -3.84 2.07
C THR A 126 -17.88 -4.95 2.07
N ARG A 127 -18.96 -4.81 1.29
CA ARG A 127 -20.07 -5.78 1.17
C ARG A 127 -19.84 -6.86 0.11
N HIS A 128 -18.76 -6.79 -0.70
CA HIS A 128 -18.47 -7.70 -1.81
C HIS A 128 -17.17 -8.48 -1.61
N LEU A 129 -16.72 -8.61 -0.35
CA LEU A 129 -15.48 -9.31 -0.03
C LEU A 129 -15.56 -10.81 -0.31
N GLU A 130 -16.74 -11.44 -0.16
CA GLU A 130 -16.94 -12.86 -0.51
C GLU A 130 -16.78 -13.11 -2.02
N GLU A 131 -17.33 -12.23 -2.87
CA GLU A 131 -17.14 -12.32 -4.33
C GLU A 131 -15.67 -12.16 -4.69
N TYR A 132 -15.01 -11.20 -4.07
CA TYR A 132 -13.58 -10.99 -4.26
C TYR A 132 -12.75 -12.19 -3.81
N ALA A 133 -13.05 -12.77 -2.65
CA ALA A 133 -12.40 -13.98 -2.17
C ALA A 133 -12.63 -15.18 -3.10
N GLY A 134 -13.83 -15.30 -3.71
CA GLY A 134 -14.13 -16.30 -4.73
C GLY A 134 -13.23 -16.19 -5.95
N PHE A 135 -13.07 -14.96 -6.49
CA PHE A 135 -12.15 -14.67 -7.58
C PHE A 135 -10.70 -15.01 -7.21
N LEU A 136 -10.25 -14.63 -6.02
CA LEU A 136 -8.88 -14.88 -5.58
C LEU A 136 -8.60 -16.37 -5.39
N ARG A 137 -9.57 -17.17 -4.95
CA ARG A 137 -9.43 -18.64 -4.87
C ARG A 137 -9.27 -19.27 -6.25
N ASP A 138 -10.04 -18.83 -7.24
CA ASP A 138 -9.88 -19.30 -8.63
C ASP A 138 -8.49 -18.93 -9.17
N LEU A 139 -8.06 -17.68 -8.96
CA LEU A 139 -6.73 -17.24 -9.36
C LEU A 139 -5.64 -18.04 -8.64
N ARG A 140 -5.75 -18.26 -7.33
CA ARG A 140 -4.81 -19.07 -6.55
C ARG A 140 -4.64 -20.48 -7.12
N GLY A 141 -5.74 -21.13 -7.52
CA GLY A 141 -5.71 -22.46 -8.12
C GLY A 141 -4.99 -22.54 -9.46
N ARG A 142 -4.76 -21.40 -10.12
CA ARG A 142 -4.05 -21.29 -11.40
C ARG A 142 -2.60 -20.87 -11.27
N LEU A 143 -2.21 -20.29 -10.13
CA LEU A 143 -0.82 -19.86 -9.90
C LEU A 143 0.08 -21.06 -9.59
N PRO A 144 1.37 -21.00 -10.00
CA PRO A 144 2.37 -21.97 -9.53
C PRO A 144 2.42 -22.00 -8.00
N GLY A 145 2.67 -23.18 -7.41
CA GLY A 145 2.67 -23.36 -5.95
C GLY A 145 3.70 -22.51 -5.20
N ASP A 146 4.75 -22.05 -5.88
CA ASP A 146 5.78 -21.16 -5.37
C ASP A 146 5.46 -19.67 -5.58
N CYS A 147 4.34 -19.35 -6.22
CA CYS A 147 3.91 -17.97 -6.47
C CYS A 147 2.91 -17.53 -5.39
N ARG A 148 3.28 -16.58 -4.57
CA ARG A 148 2.42 -15.99 -3.54
C ARG A 148 1.33 -15.12 -4.18
N LEU A 149 0.20 -14.98 -3.49
CA LEU A 149 -0.91 -14.13 -3.89
C LEU A 149 -1.11 -13.02 -2.84
N GLY A 150 -0.93 -11.78 -3.24
CA GLY A 150 -1.18 -10.60 -2.42
C GLY A 150 -2.35 -9.78 -2.93
N ILE A 151 -2.84 -8.89 -2.09
CA ILE A 151 -3.88 -7.92 -2.44
C ILE A 151 -3.55 -6.53 -1.87
N THR A 152 -4.11 -5.49 -2.48
CA THR A 152 -4.32 -4.22 -1.77
C THR A 152 -5.64 -4.29 -1.00
N GLY A 153 -5.67 -3.67 0.18
CA GLY A 153 -6.85 -3.58 1.01
C GLY A 153 -7.20 -2.12 1.29
N LEU A 154 -8.48 -1.83 1.35
CA LEU A 154 -8.96 -0.51 1.77
C LEU A 154 -8.96 -0.43 3.30
N LEU A 155 -8.64 0.75 3.80
CA LEU A 155 -8.53 0.98 5.25
C LEU A 155 -9.85 0.72 6.00
N ASP A 156 -10.99 0.96 5.35
CA ASP A 156 -12.32 0.76 5.92
C ASP A 156 -12.69 -0.73 6.12
N TRP A 157 -11.98 -1.68 5.50
CA TRP A 157 -12.22 -3.11 5.73
C TRP A 157 -11.99 -3.52 7.18
N SER A 158 -11.04 -2.90 7.86
CA SER A 158 -10.79 -3.16 9.30
C SER A 158 -11.96 -2.76 10.18
N ALA A 159 -12.75 -1.76 9.77
CA ALA A 159 -13.85 -1.22 10.54
C ALA A 159 -15.23 -1.78 10.11
N ASN A 160 -15.44 -1.93 8.80
CA ASN A 160 -16.74 -2.15 8.19
C ASN A 160 -16.77 -3.38 7.28
N GLY A 161 -15.66 -4.09 7.11
CA GLY A 161 -15.59 -5.29 6.28
C GLY A 161 -16.48 -6.40 6.81
N ASP A 162 -17.15 -7.12 5.89
CA ASP A 162 -17.93 -8.30 6.24
C ASP A 162 -16.99 -9.37 6.86
N PRO A 163 -17.29 -9.86 8.08
CA PRO A 163 -16.41 -10.82 8.78
C PRO A 163 -16.16 -12.10 7.99
N LYS A 164 -17.17 -12.64 7.31
CA LYS A 164 -17.02 -13.86 6.50
C LYS A 164 -16.13 -13.64 5.29
N GLY A 165 -16.29 -12.47 4.64
CA GLY A 165 -15.41 -12.08 3.53
C GLY A 165 -13.96 -11.89 3.97
N LEU A 166 -13.72 -11.28 5.13
CA LEU A 166 -12.36 -11.14 5.70
C LEU A 166 -11.74 -12.48 6.04
N GLU A 167 -12.50 -13.40 6.64
CA GLU A 167 -12.06 -14.77 6.92
C GLU A 167 -11.74 -15.55 5.64
N ALA A 168 -12.58 -15.43 4.61
CA ALA A 168 -12.36 -16.04 3.31
C ALA A 168 -11.09 -15.51 2.62
N LEU A 169 -10.78 -14.21 2.77
CA LEU A 169 -9.53 -13.62 2.30
C LEU A 169 -8.33 -14.18 3.07
N ALA A 170 -8.43 -14.31 4.40
CA ALA A 170 -7.35 -14.84 5.24
C ALA A 170 -6.91 -16.25 4.84
N GLY A 171 -7.86 -17.12 4.43
CA GLY A 171 -7.54 -18.46 3.93
C GLY A 171 -7.03 -18.52 2.49
N THR A 172 -7.02 -17.38 1.77
CA THR A 172 -6.75 -17.36 0.32
C THR A 172 -5.47 -16.62 -0.04
N VAL A 173 -5.16 -15.50 0.63
CA VAL A 173 -4.04 -14.63 0.29
C VAL A 173 -2.89 -14.74 1.30
N ASP A 174 -1.67 -14.52 0.81
CA ASP A 174 -0.45 -14.58 1.64
C ASP A 174 -0.12 -13.23 2.28
N GLU A 175 -0.58 -12.12 1.68
CA GLU A 175 -0.28 -10.78 2.17
C GLU A 175 -1.33 -9.76 1.69
N MET A 176 -1.62 -8.78 2.54
CA MET A 176 -2.42 -7.60 2.21
C MET A 176 -1.62 -6.34 2.44
N VAL A 177 -1.68 -5.37 1.52
CA VAL A 177 -1.15 -4.02 1.73
C VAL A 177 -2.33 -3.08 1.97
N LEU A 178 -2.50 -2.63 3.22
CA LEU A 178 -3.55 -1.69 3.61
C LEU A 178 -3.12 -0.26 3.28
N GLN A 179 -3.83 0.38 2.38
CA GLN A 179 -3.54 1.73 1.93
C GLN A 179 -4.14 2.75 2.89
N ILE A 180 -3.28 3.60 3.52
CA ILE A 180 -3.73 4.74 4.33
C ILE A 180 -3.85 6.03 3.52
N TYR A 181 -3.82 5.94 2.22
CA TYR A 181 -3.89 7.07 1.28
C TYR A 181 -4.87 6.79 0.15
N GLN A 182 -5.35 7.87 -0.46
CA GLN A 182 -6.13 7.85 -1.68
C GLN A 182 -5.52 8.88 -2.66
N GLY A 183 -5.13 8.43 -3.84
CA GLY A 183 -4.38 9.25 -4.77
C GLY A 183 -3.07 9.77 -4.16
N ARG A 184 -2.94 11.08 -4.08
CA ARG A 184 -1.76 11.76 -3.51
C ARG A 184 -1.99 12.33 -2.10
N ARG A 185 -3.04 11.90 -1.40
CA ARG A 185 -3.42 12.41 -0.07
C ARG A 185 -3.53 11.26 0.93
N VAL A 186 -3.04 11.51 2.15
CA VAL A 186 -3.28 10.60 3.28
C VAL A 186 -4.74 10.71 3.70
N ILE A 187 -5.38 9.57 4.00
CA ILE A 187 -6.77 9.52 4.45
C ILE A 187 -6.87 10.16 5.85
N PRO A 188 -7.68 11.20 6.03
CA PRO A 188 -7.87 11.80 7.34
C PRO A 188 -8.41 10.79 8.37
N GLY A 189 -7.91 10.82 9.59
CA GLY A 189 -8.39 9.94 10.66
C GLY A 189 -8.03 8.47 10.51
N TYR A 190 -7.04 8.11 9.67
CA TYR A 190 -6.59 6.72 9.46
C TYR A 190 -6.31 5.96 10.77
N ALA A 191 -5.87 6.65 11.80
CA ALA A 191 -5.55 6.03 13.10
C ALA A 191 -6.75 5.33 13.74
N ALA A 192 -7.97 5.87 13.58
CA ALA A 192 -9.19 5.25 14.08
C ALA A 192 -9.51 3.91 13.39
N TYR A 193 -9.18 3.79 12.11
CA TYR A 193 -9.32 2.53 11.37
C TYR A 193 -8.25 1.53 11.79
N LEU A 194 -7.01 1.99 11.98
CA LEU A 194 -5.90 1.13 12.41
C LEU A 194 -6.10 0.58 13.83
N ALA A 195 -6.84 1.27 14.69
CA ALA A 195 -7.22 0.76 16.01
C ALA A 195 -8.09 -0.51 15.97
N ARG A 196 -8.69 -0.83 14.80
CA ARG A 196 -9.57 -1.99 14.60
C ARG A 196 -8.90 -3.14 13.85
N LEU A 197 -7.58 -3.07 13.62
CA LEU A 197 -6.82 -4.09 12.88
C LEU A 197 -6.80 -5.45 13.57
N GLU A 198 -7.12 -5.54 14.87
CA GLU A 198 -7.18 -6.80 15.63
C GLU A 198 -8.06 -7.88 14.95
N ARG A 199 -8.99 -7.48 14.10
CA ARG A 199 -9.86 -8.37 13.34
C ARG A 199 -9.20 -8.97 12.10
N LEU A 200 -8.02 -8.48 11.70
CA LEU A 200 -7.31 -8.97 10.52
C LEU A 200 -6.45 -10.16 10.89
N SER A 201 -6.77 -11.31 10.31
CA SER A 201 -5.98 -12.55 10.41
C SER A 201 -5.06 -12.80 9.21
N VAL A 202 -5.12 -11.92 8.20
CA VAL A 202 -4.20 -11.94 7.04
C VAL A 202 -2.89 -11.26 7.42
N PRO A 203 -1.72 -11.80 7.04
CA PRO A 203 -0.47 -11.05 7.12
C PRO A 203 -0.58 -9.74 6.32
N PHE A 204 -0.25 -8.61 6.95
CA PHE A 204 -0.44 -7.31 6.30
C PHE A 204 0.72 -6.36 6.47
N ARG A 205 0.84 -5.45 5.50
CA ARG A 205 1.70 -4.26 5.56
C ARG A 205 0.84 -3.01 5.51
N ILE A 206 1.38 -1.91 6.01
CA ILE A 206 0.76 -0.59 5.84
C ILE A 206 1.38 0.08 4.61
N GLY A 207 0.52 0.45 3.66
CA GLY A 207 0.89 1.24 2.49
C GLY A 207 0.93 2.72 2.83
N LEU A 208 2.12 3.32 2.79
CA LEU A 208 2.39 4.73 3.09
C LEU A 208 2.55 5.53 1.80
N LEU A 209 2.19 6.79 1.81
CA LEU A 209 2.43 7.71 0.70
C LEU A 209 3.76 8.44 0.92
N GLN A 210 4.65 8.44 -0.09
CA GLN A 210 5.90 9.22 -0.03
C GLN A 210 5.62 10.71 0.23
N GLY A 211 6.27 11.30 1.24
CA GLY A 211 6.07 12.67 1.67
C GLY A 211 4.74 12.92 2.41
N GLY A 212 3.90 11.90 2.57
CA GLY A 212 2.67 11.96 3.36
C GLY A 212 2.95 11.98 4.86
N GLU A 213 1.94 12.31 5.63
CA GLU A 213 2.02 12.29 7.09
C GLU A 213 1.79 10.88 7.61
N TRP A 214 2.60 10.46 8.59
CA TRP A 214 2.48 9.16 9.21
C TRP A 214 2.88 9.20 10.67
N THR A 215 2.01 8.68 11.53
CA THR A 215 2.30 8.41 12.94
C THR A 215 1.88 6.97 13.24
N PRO A 216 2.83 6.04 13.50
CA PRO A 216 2.50 4.64 13.74
C PRO A 216 1.76 4.50 15.07
N PRO A 217 0.57 3.85 15.09
CA PRO A 217 -0.08 3.50 16.35
C PRO A 217 0.81 2.58 17.20
N PRO A 218 0.96 2.80 18.52
CA PRO A 218 1.84 2.00 19.38
C PRO A 218 1.52 0.48 19.38
N ALA A 219 0.25 0.13 19.16
CA ALA A 219 -0.19 -1.26 19.09
C ALA A 219 0.25 -1.99 17.81
N LEU A 220 0.51 -1.25 16.72
CA LEU A 220 0.80 -1.83 15.41
C LEU A 220 2.03 -2.73 15.41
N ALA A 221 3.12 -2.31 16.06
CA ALA A 221 4.36 -3.08 16.11
C ALA A 221 4.21 -4.43 16.85
N ARG A 222 3.19 -4.57 17.71
CA ARG A 222 2.90 -5.80 18.46
C ARG A 222 1.87 -6.70 17.77
N HIS A 223 1.29 -6.25 16.66
CA HIS A 223 0.26 -7.04 15.98
C HIS A 223 0.89 -8.29 15.32
N PRO A 224 0.38 -9.51 15.58
CA PRO A 224 1.03 -10.76 15.13
C PRO A 224 1.11 -10.91 13.61
N HIS A 225 0.19 -10.29 12.87
CA HIS A 225 0.14 -10.33 11.41
C HIS A 225 0.80 -9.13 10.72
N PHE A 226 1.31 -8.15 11.47
CA PHE A 226 2.00 -7.00 10.89
C PHE A 226 3.37 -7.40 10.30
N ARG A 227 3.64 -6.97 9.07
CA ARG A 227 4.84 -7.29 8.30
C ARG A 227 5.63 -6.06 7.83
N GLY A 228 5.37 -4.90 8.45
CA GLY A 228 6.06 -3.65 8.12
C GLY A 228 5.33 -2.78 7.11
N TYR A 229 6.05 -1.97 6.38
CA TYR A 229 5.53 -0.89 5.55
C TYR A 229 5.86 -1.11 4.07
N VAL A 230 5.07 -0.47 3.19
CA VAL A 230 5.36 -0.32 1.77
C VAL A 230 5.14 1.15 1.41
N VAL A 231 6.15 1.82 0.89
CA VAL A 231 6.03 3.23 0.48
C VAL A 231 5.64 3.32 -0.99
N PHE A 232 4.51 3.95 -1.24
CA PHE A 232 4.08 4.31 -2.59
C PHE A 232 4.89 5.50 -3.07
N LEU A 233 5.78 5.26 -4.05
CA LEU A 233 6.67 6.28 -4.59
C LEU A 233 5.95 7.16 -5.61
N LEU A 234 6.25 8.45 -5.56
CA LEU A 234 5.69 9.47 -6.43
C LEU A 234 6.78 10.15 -7.25
N ASN A 235 6.45 10.61 -8.45
CA ASN A 235 7.32 11.56 -9.13
C ASN A 235 7.33 12.89 -8.35
N PRO A 236 8.48 13.58 -8.28
CA PRO A 236 8.53 14.93 -7.74
C PRO A 236 7.50 15.82 -8.45
N ARG A 237 6.81 16.66 -7.69
CA ARG A 237 5.95 17.67 -8.30
C ARG A 237 6.83 18.61 -9.11
N PRO A 238 6.42 19.01 -10.35
CA PRO A 238 7.06 20.12 -11.02
C PRO A 238 7.06 21.32 -10.07
N GLY A 239 8.20 21.94 -9.83
CA GLY A 239 8.30 23.08 -8.93
C GLY A 239 7.27 24.14 -9.37
N ARG A 240 6.38 24.56 -8.46
CA ARG A 240 5.54 25.76 -8.71
C ARG A 240 6.50 26.94 -8.88
N SER A 241 6.56 27.46 -10.11
CA SER A 241 7.10 28.79 -10.32
C SER A 241 6.29 29.77 -9.47
N ARG A 242 6.93 30.70 -8.78
CA ARG A 242 6.30 31.65 -7.85
C ARG A 242 5.23 32.60 -8.48
N SER A 243 4.87 32.38 -9.77
CA SER A 243 3.92 33.20 -10.52
C SER A 243 2.47 32.72 -10.53
N ASP A 244 2.14 31.51 -10.02
CA ASP A 244 0.79 30.93 -10.19
C ASP A 244 0.02 30.86 -8.85
N ALA A 245 -0.10 31.98 -8.14
CA ALA A 245 -0.86 32.07 -6.90
C ALA A 245 -2.38 32.27 -7.08
N THR A 246 -2.93 32.10 -8.28
CA THR A 246 -4.37 32.23 -8.57
C THR A 246 -4.80 31.16 -9.58
N GLY A 247 -5.29 30.02 -9.08
CA GLY A 247 -5.88 28.99 -9.94
C GLY A 247 -6.01 27.66 -9.18
N GLY A 248 -7.18 27.04 -9.28
CA GLY A 248 -7.49 25.77 -8.61
C GLY A 248 -6.50 24.66 -8.91
N ASP A 249 -6.43 23.70 -8.00
CA ASP A 249 -5.49 22.58 -7.99
C ASP A 249 -5.77 21.65 -9.20
N PRO A 250 -4.89 21.59 -10.23
CA PRO A 250 -5.09 20.73 -11.40
C PRO A 250 -4.79 19.25 -11.12
N ASP A 251 -4.40 18.89 -9.89
CA ASP A 251 -3.94 17.55 -9.54
C ASP A 251 -5.06 16.48 -9.40
N ASP A 252 -6.35 16.86 -9.49
CA ASP A 252 -7.48 15.91 -9.45
C ASP A 252 -7.68 15.13 -10.77
N ALA A 253 -7.04 15.57 -11.86
CA ALA A 253 -7.22 14.97 -13.18
C ALA A 253 -6.32 13.74 -13.46
N ASP A 254 -5.25 13.54 -12.68
CA ASP A 254 -4.26 12.48 -12.94
C ASP A 254 -4.30 11.32 -11.92
N ASP A 255 -5.34 11.25 -11.07
CA ASP A 255 -5.63 10.07 -10.25
C ASP A 255 -6.61 9.15 -11.01
N PRO A 256 -6.12 8.06 -11.61
CA PRO A 256 -6.99 7.10 -12.27
C PRO A 256 -7.99 6.43 -11.31
N ARG A 257 -7.90 6.67 -9.98
CA ARG A 257 -8.84 6.21 -8.96
C ARG A 257 -9.95 7.22 -8.63
N GLY A 258 -9.69 8.53 -8.82
CA GLY A 258 -10.64 9.60 -8.52
C GLY A 258 -11.74 9.80 -9.56
N ALA A 259 -11.52 9.32 -10.81
CA ALA A 259 -12.44 9.57 -11.93
C ALA A 259 -13.67 8.62 -11.97
N ARG A 260 -13.87 7.74 -10.97
CA ARG A 260 -14.98 6.79 -11.00
C ARG A 260 -15.65 6.64 -9.65
N GLY A 261 -16.86 7.19 -9.56
CA GLY A 261 -17.84 6.69 -8.66
C GLY A 261 -18.48 7.65 -7.70
N ARG A 262 -19.29 8.54 -8.22
CA ARG A 262 -20.60 8.83 -7.63
C ARG A 262 -21.65 8.31 -8.59
N PRO A 263 -22.25 7.14 -8.38
CA PRO A 263 -23.60 6.88 -8.82
C PRO A 263 -24.60 7.45 -7.81
N PRO A 264 -25.83 7.76 -8.24
CA PRO A 264 -26.89 8.35 -7.43
C PRO A 264 -27.30 7.46 -6.25
#